data_b4973d13b07a0930765df714bc75d949
#
_entry.id   b4973d13b07a0930765df714bc75d949
#
_cell.length_a   1.000
_cell.length_b   1.000
_cell.length_c   1.000
_cell.angle_alpha   90.00
_cell.angle_beta   90.00
_cell.angle_gamma   90.00
#
_symmetry.space_group_name_H-M   'P 1'
#
loop_
_entity.id
_entity.type
_entity.pdbx_description
1 polymer ?
#
loop_
_entity_poly.entity_id
_entity_poly.type
_entity_poly.pdbx_seq_one_letter_code
_entity_poly.pdbx_strand_id
1 'polypeptide(L)'
;NCLVGSEMCIRDRSDDQLSDVWQYNLFPNIVLSFTPEHCWILRPRPHPTDPSQCEFDKISLVRFADPEIATSGDAIMSAGRHYQDQSAFVPENYARPERDVFHYEAIVSGAKSMTDTIDQDVELLAGVQRGMASSGFDTVFLNEDEMRVQHFHNTMNQLIR
;
A
#
# COMPACT_ATOMS: atom_id res chain seq x y z
N ASN A 1 16.12 -9.71 23.69
CA ASN A 1 15.06 -9.01 24.43
C ASN A 1 13.80 -9.02 23.57
N CYS A 2 13.08 -10.14 23.59
CA CYS A 2 11.73 -10.15 23.08
C CYS A 2 10.86 -9.30 23.99
N LEU A 3 10.31 -8.23 23.43
CA LEU A 3 9.29 -7.43 24.09
C LEU A 3 8.07 -8.33 24.35
N VAL A 4 7.64 -8.41 25.58
CA VAL A 4 6.56 -9.28 26.09
C VAL A 4 5.25 -9.12 25.28
N GLY A 5 5.08 -8.01 24.56
CA GLY A 5 3.95 -7.76 23.66
C GLY A 5 4.06 -8.45 22.28
N SER A 6 5.26 -8.73 21.78
CA SER A 6 5.46 -9.34 20.46
C SER A 6 5.22 -10.83 20.46
N GLU A 7 5.49 -11.53 21.56
CA GLU A 7 5.28 -12.99 21.63
C GLU A 7 3.81 -13.41 21.54
N MET A 8 2.89 -12.61 22.09
CA MET A 8 1.45 -12.95 22.04
C MET A 8 0.85 -12.75 20.66
N CYS A 9 1.41 -11.86 19.85
CA CYS A 9 0.93 -11.62 18.47
C CYS A 9 1.49 -12.60 17.46
N ILE A 10 2.59 -13.25 17.79
CA ILE A 10 3.29 -14.19 16.92
C ILE A 10 2.71 -15.59 17.05
N ARG A 11 2.22 -15.96 18.23
CA ARG A 11 1.77 -17.33 18.53
C ARG A 11 0.58 -17.83 17.71
N ASP A 12 -0.25 -16.91 17.22
CA ASP A 12 -1.46 -17.24 16.45
C ASP A 12 -1.24 -17.14 14.95
N ARG A 13 0.00 -16.89 14.50
CA ARG A 13 0.31 -16.69 13.08
C ARG A 13 1.31 -17.72 12.60
N SER A 14 1.14 -18.15 11.34
CA SER A 14 2.15 -18.94 10.65
C SER A 14 3.36 -18.08 10.30
N ASP A 15 4.50 -18.73 10.06
CA ASP A 15 5.73 -18.03 9.64
C ASP A 15 5.50 -17.20 8.38
N ASP A 16 4.73 -17.71 7.42
CA ASP A 16 4.35 -16.99 6.21
C ASP A 16 3.58 -15.70 6.51
N GLN A 17 2.68 -15.72 7.51
CA GLN A 17 1.93 -14.53 7.92
C GLN A 17 2.79 -13.47 8.60
N LEU A 18 3.98 -13.86 9.08
CA LEU A 18 4.91 -12.95 9.75
C LEU A 18 5.93 -12.36 8.79
N SER A 19 6.26 -13.07 7.71
CA SER A 19 7.31 -12.69 6.76
C SER A 19 6.76 -12.12 5.47
N ASP A 20 5.57 -12.51 5.06
CA ASP A 20 5.06 -12.23 3.73
C ASP A 20 4.23 -10.94 3.67
N VAL A 21 4.29 -10.29 2.52
CA VAL A 21 3.35 -9.24 2.13
C VAL A 21 2.25 -9.85 1.28
N TRP A 22 1.03 -9.83 1.78
CA TRP A 22 -0.12 -10.35 1.07
C TRP A 22 -0.77 -9.25 0.25
N GLN A 23 -0.72 -9.38 -1.08
CA GLN A 23 -1.28 -8.38 -1.99
C GLN A 23 -2.53 -8.89 -2.69
N TYR A 24 -3.58 -8.07 -2.67
CA TYR A 24 -4.83 -8.32 -3.36
C TYR A 24 -5.14 -7.15 -4.29
N ASN A 25 -5.47 -7.47 -5.53
CA ASN A 25 -5.98 -6.48 -6.46
C ASN A 25 -7.51 -6.58 -6.50
N LEU A 26 -8.18 -5.53 -6.05
CA LEU A 26 -9.61 -5.36 -6.19
C LEU A 26 -9.85 -4.52 -7.44
N PHE A 27 -10.28 -5.20 -8.49
CA PHE A 27 -10.56 -4.57 -9.78
C PHE A 27 -11.54 -3.40 -9.63
N PRO A 28 -11.37 -2.26 -10.31
CA PRO A 28 -10.32 -2.04 -11.34
C PRO A 28 -9.02 -1.40 -10.80
N ASN A 29 -9.01 -0.79 -9.64
CA ASN A 29 -7.94 0.14 -9.27
C ASN A 29 -7.62 0.21 -7.78
N ILE A 30 -7.87 -0.84 -7.00
CA ILE A 30 -7.50 -0.87 -5.59
C ILE A 30 -6.55 -2.03 -5.36
N VAL A 31 -5.39 -1.73 -4.80
CA VAL A 31 -4.43 -2.73 -4.31
C VAL A 31 -4.40 -2.66 -2.79
N LEU A 32 -4.60 -3.81 -2.16
CA LEU A 32 -4.46 -4.00 -0.73
C LEU A 32 -3.15 -4.73 -0.46
N SER A 33 -2.29 -4.16 0.35
CA SER A 33 -1.04 -4.78 0.78
C SER A 33 -1.08 -4.97 2.28
N PHE A 34 -1.17 -6.21 2.71
CA PHE A 34 -1.24 -6.59 4.12
C PHE A 34 0.12 -7.05 4.61
N THR A 35 0.52 -6.51 5.74
CA THR A 35 1.57 -7.04 6.60
C THR A 35 0.98 -7.37 7.98
N PRO A 36 1.75 -8.00 8.87
CA PRO A 36 1.26 -8.25 10.24
C PRO A 36 0.82 -7.00 11.00
N GLU A 37 1.42 -5.84 10.72
CA GLU A 37 1.22 -4.62 11.49
C GLU A 37 0.29 -3.61 10.81
N HIS A 38 0.22 -3.62 9.48
CA HIS A 38 -0.54 -2.60 8.75
C HIS A 38 -1.15 -3.14 7.46
N CYS A 39 -2.07 -2.38 6.91
CA CYS A 39 -2.57 -2.55 5.56
C CYS A 39 -2.44 -1.24 4.80
N TRP A 40 -1.79 -1.29 3.64
CA TRP A 40 -1.84 -0.19 2.69
C TRP A 40 -2.93 -0.42 1.66
N ILE A 41 -3.68 0.63 1.43
CA ILE A 41 -4.63 0.71 0.32
C ILE A 41 -4.03 1.67 -0.69
N LEU A 42 -3.66 1.17 -1.85
CA LEU A 42 -3.15 1.94 -2.96
C LEU A 42 -4.27 2.07 -3.99
N ARG A 43 -4.56 3.31 -4.40
CA ARG A 43 -5.67 3.58 -5.31
C ARG A 43 -5.27 4.61 -6.37
N PRO A 44 -4.76 4.18 -7.52
CA PRO A 44 -4.61 5.04 -8.67
C PRO A 44 -5.99 5.40 -9.23
N ARG A 45 -6.21 6.69 -9.51
CA ARG A 45 -7.43 7.19 -10.14
C ARG A 45 -7.03 7.96 -11.40
N PRO A 46 -7.52 7.58 -12.58
CA PRO A 46 -7.21 8.29 -13.81
C PRO A 46 -7.73 9.73 -13.73
N HIS A 47 -6.98 10.66 -14.32
CA HIS A 47 -7.48 12.01 -14.47
C HIS A 47 -8.70 12.03 -15.42
N PRO A 48 -9.73 12.82 -15.14
CA PRO A 48 -10.99 12.78 -15.89
C PRO A 48 -10.86 13.05 -17.40
N THR A 49 -9.87 13.84 -17.80
CA THR A 49 -9.73 14.32 -19.19
C THR A 49 -8.33 14.16 -19.76
N ASP A 50 -7.32 13.90 -18.95
CA ASP A 50 -5.93 13.78 -19.38
C ASP A 50 -5.40 12.38 -19.08
N PRO A 51 -5.24 11.50 -20.10
CA PRO A 51 -4.76 10.14 -19.90
C PRO A 51 -3.28 10.07 -19.50
N SER A 52 -2.55 11.17 -19.55
CA SER A 52 -1.15 11.23 -19.08
C SER A 52 -1.01 11.51 -17.59
N GLN A 53 -2.13 11.75 -16.90
CA GLN A 53 -2.15 12.08 -15.48
C GLN A 53 -3.01 11.12 -14.68
N CYS A 54 -2.67 10.95 -13.42
CA CYS A 54 -3.50 10.25 -12.45
C CYS A 54 -3.35 10.87 -11.06
N GLU A 55 -4.33 10.62 -10.22
CA GLU A 55 -4.22 10.83 -8.78
C GLU A 55 -3.91 9.48 -8.13
N PHE A 56 -2.96 9.46 -7.22
CA PHE A 56 -2.57 8.25 -6.52
C PHE A 56 -2.78 8.42 -5.02
N ASP A 57 -3.72 7.68 -4.46
CA ASP A 57 -3.95 7.67 -3.02
C ASP A 57 -3.19 6.51 -2.37
N LYS A 58 -2.47 6.79 -1.29
CA LYS A 58 -1.99 5.81 -0.33
C LYS A 58 -2.71 6.04 0.99
N ILE A 59 -3.44 5.04 1.45
CA ILE A 59 -4.12 5.04 2.74
C ILE A 59 -3.46 3.97 3.60
N SER A 60 -2.96 4.35 4.76
CA SER A 60 -2.35 3.43 5.72
C SER A 60 -3.35 3.14 6.83
N LEU A 61 -3.71 1.87 6.97
CA LEU A 61 -4.47 1.37 8.11
C LEU A 61 -3.47 0.69 9.04
N VAL A 62 -3.36 1.20 10.25
CA VAL A 62 -2.45 0.67 11.27
C VAL A 62 -3.27 0.07 12.41
N ARG A 63 -2.74 -0.96 13.04
CA ARG A 63 -3.29 -1.46 14.29
C ARG A 63 -2.83 -0.54 15.42
N PHE A 64 -3.75 -0.14 16.25
CA PHE A 64 -3.39 0.57 17.46
C PHE A 64 -2.78 -0.39 18.48
N ALA A 65 -1.67 0.02 19.04
CA ALA A 65 -1.10 -0.60 20.21
C ALA A 65 -1.87 -0.23 21.45
N ASP A 66 -1.70 -1.03 22.51
CA ASP A 66 -2.11 -0.67 23.85
C ASP A 66 -1.56 0.72 24.20
N PRO A 67 -2.37 1.63 24.78
CA PRO A 67 -1.94 2.96 25.16
C PRO A 67 -0.69 3.01 26.07
N GLU A 68 -0.48 1.98 26.90
CA GLU A 68 0.71 1.88 27.74
C GLU A 68 1.99 1.64 26.93
N ILE A 69 1.86 1.07 25.73
CA ILE A 69 2.97 0.78 24.81
C ILE A 69 3.12 1.92 23.79
N ALA A 70 2.06 2.65 23.48
CA ALA A 70 2.01 3.68 22.45
C ALA A 70 2.75 4.98 22.79
N THR A 71 3.38 5.07 23.95
CA THR A 71 4.14 6.26 24.38
C THR A 71 5.50 6.43 23.71
N SER A 72 6.01 5.42 23.02
CA SER A 72 7.20 5.54 22.17
C SER A 72 6.78 5.61 20.70
N GLY A 73 7.30 6.57 19.93
CA GLY A 73 6.97 6.78 18.51
C GLY A 73 7.14 5.53 17.61
N ASP A 74 7.88 4.53 18.08
CA ASP A 74 8.08 3.24 17.44
C ASP A 74 6.92 2.25 17.69
N ALA A 75 6.04 2.54 18.62
CA ALA A 75 4.99 1.62 19.05
C ALA A 75 3.77 1.56 18.10
N ILE A 76 3.64 2.51 17.18
CA ILE A 76 2.60 2.47 16.14
C ILE A 76 2.79 1.26 15.20
N MET A 77 4.01 0.72 15.15
CA MET A 77 4.36 -0.41 14.28
C MET A 77 4.30 -1.78 14.97
N SER A 78 4.19 -1.85 16.29
CA SER A 78 4.50 -3.10 17.01
C SER A 78 3.39 -3.70 17.87
N ALA A 79 2.14 -3.30 17.77
CA ALA A 79 1.14 -3.83 18.68
C ALA A 79 0.01 -4.60 18.04
N GLY A 80 0.15 -5.89 18.06
CA GLY A 80 -0.95 -6.81 17.97
C GLY A 80 -1.41 -7.27 19.35
N ARG A 81 -2.64 -7.02 19.72
CA ARG A 81 -3.31 -7.75 20.79
C ARG A 81 -4.67 -8.28 20.37
N HIS A 82 -5.06 -9.34 21.08
CA HIS A 82 -6.21 -10.17 20.89
C HIS A 82 -7.43 -9.53 20.21
N TYR A 83 -7.94 -10.26 19.27
CA TYR A 83 -8.99 -9.93 18.29
C TYR A 83 -10.40 -9.71 18.90
N GLN A 84 -10.58 -9.75 20.19
CA GLN A 84 -11.92 -9.83 20.78
C GLN A 84 -12.57 -8.50 21.16
N ASP A 85 -11.81 -7.43 21.31
CA ASP A 85 -12.41 -6.10 21.48
C ASP A 85 -11.47 -4.99 20.97
N GLN A 86 -11.51 -4.73 19.69
CA GLN A 86 -10.67 -3.70 19.06
C GLN A 86 -11.19 -2.27 19.29
N SER A 87 -12.42 -2.11 19.74
CA SER A 87 -12.98 -0.80 20.06
C SER A 87 -12.30 -0.15 21.26
N ALA A 88 -11.68 -0.96 22.13
CA ALA A 88 -11.00 -0.51 23.34
C ALA A 88 -9.60 0.10 23.10
N PHE A 89 -9.06 -0.03 21.87
CA PHE A 89 -7.66 0.34 21.58
C PHE A 89 -7.48 1.62 20.78
N VAL A 90 -8.55 2.30 20.42
CA VAL A 90 -8.43 3.65 19.84
C VAL A 90 -8.26 4.61 21.00
N PRO A 91 -7.12 5.32 21.12
CA PRO A 91 -6.94 6.30 22.17
C PRO A 91 -8.07 7.34 22.11
N GLU A 92 -8.65 7.72 23.26
CA GLU A 92 -9.73 8.71 23.33
C GLU A 92 -9.37 10.03 22.65
N ASN A 93 -8.09 10.37 22.60
CA ASN A 93 -7.57 11.60 22.00
C ASN A 93 -6.95 11.38 20.63
N TYR A 94 -7.20 10.24 19.96
CA TYR A 94 -6.65 9.99 18.64
C TYR A 94 -7.29 10.94 17.61
N ALA A 95 -6.49 11.88 17.14
CA ALA A 95 -6.84 12.69 15.99
C ALA A 95 -6.39 11.97 14.71
N ARG A 96 -7.33 11.61 13.85
CA ARG A 96 -6.98 11.09 12.53
C ARG A 96 -6.10 12.11 11.80
N PRO A 97 -4.93 11.71 11.28
CA PRO A 97 -4.09 12.60 10.49
C PRO A 97 -4.88 13.21 9.32
N GLU A 98 -4.67 14.48 9.05
CA GLU A 98 -5.21 15.11 7.87
C GLU A 98 -4.62 14.49 6.61
N ARG A 99 -5.40 14.52 5.52
CA ARG A 99 -4.93 14.09 4.22
C ARG A 99 -3.86 15.06 3.74
N ASP A 100 -2.65 14.56 3.50
CA ASP A 100 -1.59 15.30 2.84
C ASP A 100 -1.74 15.14 1.32
N VAL A 101 -1.70 16.24 0.57
CA VAL A 101 -1.83 16.26 -0.89
C VAL A 101 -0.67 17.03 -1.47
N PHE A 102 0.06 16.40 -2.36
CA PHE A 102 1.23 16.99 -3.00
C PHE A 102 1.40 16.45 -4.43
N HIS A 103 2.21 17.14 -5.20
CA HIS A 103 2.50 16.77 -6.58
C HIS A 103 3.66 15.77 -6.65
N TYR A 104 3.74 15.05 -7.76
CA TYR A 104 4.76 14.07 -8.09
C TYR A 104 6.19 14.60 -7.88
N GLU A 105 6.45 15.86 -8.25
CA GLU A 105 7.77 16.49 -8.11
C GLU A 105 8.24 16.55 -6.64
N ALA A 106 7.33 16.54 -5.69
CA ALA A 106 7.69 16.54 -4.27
C ALA A 106 8.29 15.20 -3.84
N ILE A 107 7.87 14.08 -4.44
CA ILE A 107 8.50 12.77 -4.27
C ILE A 107 9.88 12.77 -4.92
N VAL A 108 9.97 13.11 -6.20
CA VAL A 108 11.24 13.09 -6.95
C VAL A 108 12.31 13.99 -6.32
N SER A 109 11.91 15.10 -5.72
CA SER A 109 12.85 16.00 -5.00
C SER A 109 13.19 15.54 -3.59
N GLY A 110 12.53 14.52 -3.06
CA GLY A 110 12.66 14.08 -1.68
C GLY A 110 12.02 15.01 -0.65
N ALA A 111 11.22 16.00 -1.09
CA ALA A 111 10.51 16.92 -0.19
C ALA A 111 9.31 16.25 0.53
N LYS A 112 8.77 15.22 -0.07
CA LYS A 112 7.70 14.37 0.48
C LYS A 112 8.04 12.91 0.23
N SER A 113 7.47 12.03 1.05
CA SER A 113 7.63 10.59 0.92
C SER A 113 6.30 9.88 1.20
N MET A 114 6.05 8.84 0.42
CA MET A 114 4.96 7.89 0.65
C MET A 114 5.46 6.58 1.28
N THR A 115 6.70 6.42 1.48
CA THR A 115 7.62 5.37 1.93
C THR A 115 8.59 5.04 0.80
N ASP A 116 9.80 4.64 1.15
CA ASP A 116 10.88 4.39 0.19
C ASP A 116 10.47 3.46 -0.96
N THR A 117 9.74 2.39 -0.66
CA THR A 117 9.26 1.43 -1.67
C THR A 117 8.31 2.06 -2.68
N ILE A 118 7.35 2.85 -2.21
CA ILE A 118 6.38 3.51 -3.09
C ILE A 118 7.03 4.66 -3.86
N ASP A 119 7.96 5.38 -3.22
CA ASP A 119 8.64 6.49 -3.85
C ASP A 119 9.48 6.03 -5.05
N GLN A 120 10.16 4.89 -4.94
CA GLN A 120 10.88 4.25 -6.06
C GLN A 120 9.95 3.94 -7.23
N ASP A 121 8.78 3.37 -6.96
CA ASP A 121 7.79 3.06 -8.00
C ASP A 121 7.28 4.35 -8.66
N VAL A 122 6.94 5.36 -7.85
CA VAL A 122 6.43 6.65 -8.33
C VAL A 122 7.45 7.35 -9.22
N GLU A 123 8.72 7.35 -8.87
CA GLU A 123 9.79 7.94 -9.69
C GLU A 123 9.88 7.32 -11.09
N LEU A 124 9.61 6.02 -11.21
CA LEU A 124 9.67 5.28 -12.47
C LEU A 124 8.45 5.52 -13.37
N LEU A 125 7.26 5.79 -12.81
CA LEU A 125 5.99 5.81 -13.54
C LEU A 125 6.01 6.74 -14.76
N ALA A 126 6.53 7.96 -14.62
CA ALA A 126 6.59 8.91 -15.73
C ALA A 126 7.52 8.43 -16.86
N GLY A 127 8.59 7.72 -16.52
CA GLY A 127 9.50 7.09 -17.48
C GLY A 127 8.85 5.95 -18.22
N VAL A 128 8.17 5.07 -17.51
CA VAL A 128 7.43 3.93 -18.05
C VAL A 128 6.35 4.41 -19.03
N GLN A 129 5.56 5.41 -18.65
CA GLN A 129 4.50 5.95 -19.51
C GLN A 129 5.06 6.55 -20.81
N ARG A 130 6.16 7.30 -20.75
CA ARG A 130 6.83 7.80 -21.95
C ARG A 130 7.37 6.66 -22.83
N GLY A 131 7.93 5.63 -22.20
CA GLY A 131 8.41 4.43 -22.90
C GLY A 131 7.28 3.73 -23.65
N MET A 132 6.14 3.52 -22.99
CA MET A 132 4.95 2.91 -23.60
C MET A 132 4.33 3.75 -24.74
N ALA A 133 4.48 5.06 -24.70
CA ALA A 133 4.03 5.96 -25.77
C ALA A 133 5.04 6.12 -26.92
N SER A 134 6.21 5.50 -26.83
CA SER A 134 7.23 5.59 -27.88
C SER A 134 6.90 4.71 -29.09
N SER A 135 7.43 5.09 -30.26
CA SER A 135 7.28 4.29 -31.48
C SER A 135 8.02 2.94 -31.45
N GLY A 136 8.92 2.75 -30.48
CA GLY A 136 9.63 1.50 -30.28
C GLY A 136 8.91 0.52 -29.34
N PHE A 137 7.81 0.95 -28.71
CA PHE A 137 7.00 0.06 -27.89
C PHE A 137 6.03 -0.73 -28.76
N ASP A 138 6.09 -2.05 -28.68
CA ASP A 138 5.18 -2.94 -29.42
C ASP A 138 4.33 -3.75 -28.43
N THR A 139 4.96 -4.47 -27.51
CA THR A 139 4.24 -5.35 -26.58
C THR A 139 5.02 -5.56 -25.29
N VAL A 140 4.33 -6.07 -24.28
CA VAL A 140 4.92 -6.57 -23.04
C VAL A 140 4.83 -8.09 -23.03
N PHE A 141 5.95 -8.74 -22.81
CA PHE A 141 6.01 -10.18 -22.61
C PHE A 141 5.83 -10.48 -21.12
N LEU A 142 4.80 -11.23 -20.78
CA LEU A 142 4.51 -11.68 -19.43
C LEU A 142 4.86 -13.17 -19.32
N ASN A 143 5.52 -13.54 -18.22
CA ASN A 143 5.83 -14.94 -17.92
C ASN A 143 4.65 -15.61 -17.16
N GLU A 144 4.82 -16.89 -16.80
CA GLU A 144 3.79 -17.65 -16.10
C GLU A 144 3.46 -17.07 -14.71
N ASP A 145 4.42 -16.48 -14.03
CA ASP A 145 4.22 -15.87 -12.70
C ASP A 145 3.41 -14.56 -12.78
N GLU A 146 3.35 -13.96 -13.98
CA GLU A 146 2.65 -12.71 -14.25
C GLU A 146 1.23 -12.91 -14.80
N MET A 147 0.68 -14.11 -14.75
CA MET A 147 -0.68 -14.40 -15.23
C MET A 147 -1.77 -13.49 -14.62
N ARG A 148 -1.56 -12.99 -13.40
CA ARG A 148 -2.49 -12.05 -12.76
C ARG A 148 -2.56 -10.72 -13.50
N VAL A 149 -1.43 -10.23 -14.00
CA VAL A 149 -1.36 -9.01 -14.82
C VAL A 149 -2.08 -9.24 -16.14
N GLN A 150 -1.84 -10.38 -16.79
CA GLN A 150 -2.56 -10.75 -18.02
C GLN A 150 -4.07 -10.84 -17.78
N HIS A 151 -4.51 -11.45 -16.69
CA HIS A 151 -5.94 -11.55 -16.35
C HIS A 151 -6.56 -10.16 -16.16
N PHE A 152 -5.86 -9.26 -15.48
CA PHE A 152 -6.29 -7.87 -15.31
C PHE A 152 -6.54 -7.19 -16.67
N HIS A 153 -5.56 -7.24 -17.58
CA HIS A 153 -5.68 -6.62 -18.89
C HIS A 153 -6.79 -7.27 -19.75
N ASN A 154 -6.94 -8.57 -19.68
CA ASN A 154 -8.02 -9.27 -20.37
C ASN A 154 -9.41 -8.82 -19.87
N THR A 155 -9.56 -8.65 -18.57
CA THR A 155 -10.80 -8.15 -17.96
C THR A 155 -11.07 -6.71 -18.38
N MET A 156 -10.06 -5.84 -18.35
CA MET A 156 -10.18 -4.47 -18.86
C MET A 156 -10.64 -4.45 -20.32
N ASN A 157 -10.01 -5.23 -21.18
CA ASN A 157 -10.33 -5.29 -22.60
C ASN A 157 -11.77 -5.77 -22.89
N GLN A 158 -12.37 -6.56 -22.00
CA GLN A 158 -13.77 -6.96 -22.11
C GLN A 158 -14.74 -5.84 -21.75
N LEU A 159 -14.34 -4.93 -20.87
CA LEU A 159 -15.19 -3.85 -20.38
C LEU A 159 -15.16 -2.59 -21.25
N ILE A 160 -14.10 -2.38 -22.02
CA ILE A 160 -13.94 -1.19 -22.87
C ILE A 160 -14.35 -1.44 -24.32
N ARG A 161 -14.87 -2.62 -24.62
CA ARG A 161 -15.49 -2.97 -25.92
C ARG A 161 -16.97 -2.66 -25.87
#